data_53e1ba72d27ecd2c3ed0b70029e420f5
#
_entry.id   53e1ba72d27ecd2c3ed0b70029e420f5
#
_cell.length_a   1.000
_cell.length_b   1.000
_cell.length_c   1.000
_cell.angle_alpha   90.00
_cell.angle_beta   90.00
_cell.angle_gamma   90.00
#
_symmetry.space_group_name_H-M   'P 1'
#
loop_
_entity.id
_entity.type
_entity.pdbx_description
1 polymer ?
#
loop_
_entity_poly.entity_id
_entity_poly.type
_entity_poly.pdbx_seq_one_letter_code
_entity_poly.pdbx_strand_id
1 'polypeptide(L)'
;VLLGGTAPQFPLLKQNQHMILLTFVFYLLPWQSSAFLEEVGLRGYAQEEVQKRWGPLAGTLALGAFFGAWLLPEFLRPDSNQAAMGGLRFYPWFILTEIGWSLIMAWVYNRTGKSALIAGYLFHTAFNVWPLVLLTNAVPGEALPAFDMRLFIVNAVVVALAAAIIAVATKGRL
;
A
#
# COMPACT_ATOMS: atom_id res chain seq x y z
N VAL A 1 -6.12 -20.39 4.58
CA VAL A 1 -6.88 -21.60 4.93
C VAL A 1 -8.13 -21.71 4.06
N LEU A 2 -9.03 -20.73 4.05
CA LEU A 2 -10.28 -20.76 3.24
C LEU A 2 -10.03 -20.83 1.72
N LEU A 3 -8.86 -20.38 1.24
CA LEU A 3 -8.48 -20.39 -0.17
C LEU A 3 -7.38 -21.42 -0.48
N GLY A 4 -7.20 -22.43 0.39
CA GLY A 4 -6.18 -23.47 0.20
C GLY A 4 -4.75 -23.06 0.56
N GLY A 5 -4.56 -21.91 1.20
CA GLY A 5 -3.27 -21.47 1.73
C GLY A 5 -3.01 -22.01 3.14
N THR A 6 -1.74 -22.01 3.56
CA THR A 6 -1.34 -22.31 4.94
C THR A 6 -1.74 -21.16 5.87
N ALA A 7 -2.11 -21.50 7.11
CA ALA A 7 -2.39 -20.48 8.12
C ALA A 7 -1.13 -19.63 8.40
N PRO A 8 -1.27 -18.31 8.56
CA PRO A 8 -0.15 -17.45 8.96
C PRO A 8 0.43 -17.93 10.30
N GLN A 9 1.74 -18.11 10.35
CA GLN A 9 2.39 -18.60 11.58
C GLN A 9 2.86 -17.46 12.49
N PHE A 10 2.96 -16.24 11.95
CA PHE A 10 3.40 -15.03 12.66
C PHE A 10 4.74 -15.20 13.39
N PRO A 11 5.82 -15.66 12.71
CA PRO A 11 7.07 -15.99 13.40
C PRO A 11 7.68 -14.77 14.11
N LEU A 12 7.62 -13.59 13.53
CA LEU A 12 8.11 -12.37 14.16
C LEU A 12 7.34 -12.03 15.44
N LEU A 13 6.02 -12.19 15.43
CA LEU A 13 5.19 -11.95 16.62
C LEU A 13 5.46 -12.96 17.74
N LYS A 14 5.75 -14.21 17.40
CA LYS A 14 5.93 -15.28 18.39
C LYS A 14 7.33 -15.37 18.95
N GLN A 15 8.34 -15.13 18.12
CA GLN A 15 9.73 -15.42 18.46
C GLN A 15 10.59 -14.16 18.64
N ASN A 16 10.26 -13.06 17.97
CA ASN A 16 11.12 -11.87 17.91
C ASN A 16 10.29 -10.57 17.96
N GLN A 17 9.47 -10.38 18.99
CA GLN A 17 8.59 -9.20 19.09
C GLN A 17 9.35 -7.86 19.00
N HIS A 18 10.58 -7.80 19.56
CA HIS A 18 11.43 -6.62 19.47
C HIS A 18 11.84 -6.27 18.02
N MET A 19 11.92 -7.28 17.13
CA MET A 19 12.24 -7.06 15.73
C MET A 19 11.11 -6.34 14.98
N ILE A 20 9.88 -6.46 15.43
CA ILE A 20 8.74 -5.73 14.85
C ILE A 20 8.94 -4.23 15.00
N LEU A 21 9.24 -3.79 16.23
CA LEU A 21 9.49 -2.38 16.51
C LEU A 21 10.72 -1.88 15.74
N LEU A 22 11.82 -2.63 15.74
CA LEU A 22 13.02 -2.28 14.99
C LEU A 22 12.76 -2.18 13.49
N THR A 23 12.01 -3.12 12.92
CA THR A 23 11.61 -3.09 11.50
C THR A 23 10.78 -1.83 11.22
N PHE A 24 9.80 -1.54 12.08
CA PHE A 24 8.95 -0.35 11.91
C PHE A 24 9.79 0.94 11.98
N VAL A 25 10.65 1.07 13.00
CA VAL A 25 11.55 2.22 13.16
C VAL A 25 12.51 2.34 11.98
N PHE A 26 13.06 1.21 11.50
CA PHE A 26 13.94 1.22 10.33
C PHE A 26 13.24 1.75 9.08
N TYR A 27 12.03 1.30 8.79
CA TYR A 27 11.24 1.78 7.65
C TYR A 27 10.71 3.21 7.82
N LEU A 28 10.70 3.75 9.04
CA LEU A 28 10.43 5.17 9.30
C LEU A 28 11.64 6.09 9.02
N LEU A 29 12.80 5.54 8.66
CA LEU A 29 13.91 6.37 8.23
C LEU A 29 13.69 6.82 6.78
N PRO A 30 13.71 8.14 6.47
CA PRO A 30 13.35 8.64 5.14
C PRO A 30 14.16 8.06 3.97
N TRP A 31 15.41 7.68 4.24
CA TRP A 31 16.30 7.08 3.23
C TRP A 31 16.12 5.56 3.06
N GLN A 32 15.33 4.92 3.88
CA GLN A 32 15.07 3.47 3.80
C GLN A 32 13.71 3.15 3.16
N SER A 33 12.83 4.13 3.08
CA SER A 33 11.49 3.95 2.58
C SER A 33 11.22 4.85 1.39
N SER A 34 10.88 4.27 0.24
CA SER A 34 10.35 5.01 -0.90
C SER A 34 9.12 5.83 -0.52
N ALA A 35 8.35 5.33 0.45
CA ALA A 35 7.13 5.98 0.94
C ALA A 35 7.35 7.46 1.31
N PHE A 36 8.49 7.82 1.92
CA PHE A 36 8.75 9.23 2.24
C PHE A 36 8.83 10.09 0.99
N LEU A 37 9.65 9.70 0.02
CA LEU A 37 9.86 10.48 -1.21
C LEU A 37 8.61 10.53 -2.08
N GLU A 38 7.90 9.42 -2.17
CA GLU A 38 6.65 9.31 -2.92
C GLU A 38 5.57 10.20 -2.31
N GLU A 39 5.40 10.15 -0.99
CA GLU A 39 4.35 10.88 -0.31
C GLU A 39 4.59 12.39 -0.19
N VAL A 40 5.84 12.84 -0.21
CA VAL A 40 6.15 14.28 -0.35
C VAL A 40 5.56 14.82 -1.66
N GLY A 41 5.69 14.10 -2.76
CA GLY A 41 5.10 14.49 -4.05
C GLY A 41 3.60 14.28 -4.11
N LEU A 42 3.14 13.10 -3.70
CA LEU A 42 1.73 12.69 -3.84
C LEU A 42 0.81 13.42 -2.85
N ARG A 43 1.05 13.29 -1.54
CA ARG A 43 0.18 13.88 -0.50
C ARG A 43 0.66 15.25 -0.05
N GLY A 44 1.95 15.54 -0.17
CA GLY A 44 2.50 16.86 0.14
C GLY A 44 2.10 17.94 -0.89
N TYR A 45 1.87 17.54 -2.15
CA TYR A 45 1.54 18.50 -3.22
C TYR A 45 0.38 18.04 -4.11
N ALA A 46 0.52 16.92 -4.82
CA ALA A 46 -0.39 16.55 -5.92
C ALA A 46 -1.82 16.30 -5.44
N GLN A 47 -2.02 15.69 -4.28
CA GLN A 47 -3.34 15.37 -3.72
C GLN A 47 -4.23 16.62 -3.61
N GLU A 48 -3.70 17.72 -3.10
CA GLU A 48 -4.46 18.95 -2.96
C GLU A 48 -4.78 19.58 -4.31
N GLU A 49 -3.82 19.62 -5.23
CA GLU A 49 -3.99 20.23 -6.54
C GLU A 49 -5.00 19.46 -7.42
N VAL A 50 -4.95 18.13 -7.44
CA VAL A 50 -5.93 17.36 -8.20
C VAL A 50 -7.33 17.44 -7.58
N GLN A 51 -7.45 17.49 -6.24
CA GLN A 51 -8.73 17.64 -5.56
C GLN A 51 -9.36 19.03 -5.82
N LYS A 52 -8.56 20.09 -5.85
CA LYS A 52 -9.03 21.44 -6.22
C LYS A 52 -9.58 21.46 -7.64
N ARG A 53 -8.93 20.77 -8.57
CA ARG A 53 -9.25 20.81 -9.99
C ARG A 53 -10.42 19.91 -10.37
N TRP A 54 -10.48 18.69 -9.84
CA TRP A 54 -11.44 17.65 -10.26
C TRP A 54 -12.36 17.17 -9.14
N GLY A 55 -12.28 17.78 -7.96
CA GLY A 55 -13.01 17.36 -6.78
C GLY A 55 -12.33 16.19 -6.05
N PRO A 56 -12.76 15.91 -4.82
CA PRO A 56 -12.09 14.95 -3.94
C PRO A 56 -12.04 13.54 -4.54
N LEU A 57 -13.15 13.01 -5.02
CA LEU A 57 -13.22 11.64 -5.53
C LEU A 57 -12.46 11.49 -6.85
N ALA A 58 -12.80 12.29 -7.86
CA ALA A 58 -12.20 12.15 -9.19
C ALA A 58 -10.70 12.45 -9.18
N GLY A 59 -10.27 13.50 -8.45
CA GLY A 59 -8.86 13.82 -8.28
C GLY A 59 -8.07 12.70 -7.62
N THR A 60 -8.65 12.08 -6.59
CA THR A 60 -8.00 10.98 -5.90
C THR A 60 -7.93 9.71 -6.73
N LEU A 61 -8.99 9.37 -7.47
CA LEU A 61 -8.99 8.24 -8.42
C LEU A 61 -7.90 8.42 -9.50
N ALA A 62 -7.82 9.63 -10.05
CA ALA A 62 -6.78 9.95 -11.04
C ALA A 62 -5.37 9.84 -10.46
N LEU A 63 -5.15 10.31 -9.23
CA LEU A 63 -3.86 10.22 -8.56
C LEU A 63 -3.45 8.77 -8.27
N GLY A 64 -4.38 7.94 -7.80
CA GLY A 64 -4.13 6.51 -7.57
C GLY A 64 -3.84 5.75 -8.87
N ALA A 65 -4.59 6.03 -9.93
CA ALA A 65 -4.35 5.46 -11.24
C ALA A 65 -3.00 5.90 -11.83
N PHE A 66 -2.65 7.17 -11.67
CA PHE A 66 -1.34 7.70 -12.06
C PHE A 66 -0.21 6.99 -11.31
N PHE A 67 -0.33 6.84 -10.00
CA PHE A 67 0.70 6.18 -9.18
C PHE A 67 0.89 4.71 -9.59
N GLY A 68 -0.21 3.97 -9.77
CA GLY A 68 -0.15 2.61 -10.29
C GLY A 68 0.50 2.52 -11.68
N ALA A 69 0.18 3.46 -12.58
CA ALA A 69 0.77 3.52 -13.91
C ALA A 69 2.26 3.89 -13.88
N TRP A 70 2.65 4.80 -12.97
CA TRP A 70 4.04 5.21 -12.80
C TRP A 70 4.95 4.05 -12.38
N LEU A 71 4.42 3.08 -11.64
CA LEU A 71 5.17 1.90 -11.21
C LEU A 71 5.22 0.77 -12.28
N LEU A 72 4.58 0.92 -13.44
CA LEU A 72 4.62 -0.09 -14.52
C LEU A 72 6.03 -0.54 -14.91
N PRO A 73 7.07 0.32 -15.01
CA PRO A 73 8.42 -0.10 -15.34
C PRO A 73 8.97 -1.18 -14.39
N GLU A 74 8.59 -1.15 -13.11
CA GLU A 74 9.02 -2.16 -12.14
C GLU A 74 8.46 -3.55 -12.45
N PHE A 75 7.29 -3.64 -13.09
CA PHE A 75 6.69 -4.91 -13.52
C PHE A 75 7.32 -5.49 -14.80
N LEU A 76 8.06 -4.65 -15.53
CA LEU A 76 8.75 -5.02 -16.76
C LEU A 76 10.23 -5.34 -16.53
N ARG A 77 10.80 -4.90 -15.41
CA ARG A 77 12.19 -5.12 -15.06
C ARG A 77 12.39 -6.50 -14.45
N PRO A 78 13.17 -7.41 -15.08
CA PRO A 78 13.27 -8.83 -14.67
C PRO A 78 13.78 -9.07 -13.24
N ASP A 79 14.62 -8.18 -12.73
CA ASP A 79 15.26 -8.24 -11.42
C ASP A 79 14.48 -7.47 -10.32
N SER A 80 13.28 -7.01 -10.61
CA SER A 80 12.44 -6.31 -9.64
C SER A 80 11.66 -7.27 -8.75
N ASN A 81 11.27 -6.78 -7.57
CA ASN A 81 10.35 -7.49 -6.70
C ASN A 81 8.99 -7.74 -7.37
N GLN A 82 8.50 -6.80 -8.17
CA GLN A 82 7.24 -6.90 -8.89
C GLN A 82 7.27 -7.99 -9.97
N ALA A 83 8.40 -8.15 -10.66
CA ALA A 83 8.58 -9.26 -11.60
C ALA A 83 8.57 -10.61 -10.86
N ALA A 84 9.25 -10.71 -9.72
CA ALA A 84 9.26 -11.90 -8.87
C ALA A 84 7.87 -12.26 -8.31
N MET A 85 7.02 -11.27 -8.09
CA MET A 85 5.61 -11.44 -7.65
C MET A 85 4.67 -11.92 -8.75
N GLY A 86 5.11 -12.04 -10.00
CA GLY A 86 4.29 -12.49 -11.13
C GLY A 86 4.22 -11.52 -12.30
N GLY A 87 4.94 -10.41 -12.24
CA GLY A 87 5.09 -9.45 -13.32
C GLY A 87 3.74 -8.87 -13.78
N LEU A 88 3.54 -8.79 -15.09
CA LEU A 88 2.33 -8.21 -15.69
C LEU A 88 1.02 -8.91 -15.32
N ARG A 89 1.04 -10.17 -14.89
CA ARG A 89 -0.17 -10.86 -14.41
C ARG A 89 -0.67 -10.29 -13.08
N PHE A 90 0.24 -9.77 -12.29
CA PHE A 90 -0.04 -9.13 -11.02
C PHE A 90 -0.51 -7.68 -11.17
N TYR A 91 -0.07 -6.99 -12.21
CA TYR A 91 -0.25 -5.55 -12.42
C TYR A 91 -1.70 -5.04 -12.36
N PRO A 92 -2.73 -5.69 -12.93
CA PRO A 92 -4.11 -5.20 -12.80
C PRO A 92 -4.61 -5.15 -11.35
N TRP A 93 -4.23 -6.13 -10.53
CA TRP A 93 -4.56 -6.16 -9.10
C TRP A 93 -3.80 -5.13 -8.31
N PHE A 94 -2.55 -4.88 -8.71
CA PHE A 94 -1.72 -3.83 -8.14
C PHE A 94 -2.35 -2.45 -8.37
N ILE A 95 -2.73 -2.09 -9.60
CA ILE A 95 -3.40 -0.82 -9.88
C ILE A 95 -4.70 -0.68 -9.07
N LEU A 96 -5.50 -1.73 -8.99
CA LEU A 96 -6.73 -1.70 -8.18
C LEU A 96 -6.42 -1.42 -6.70
N THR A 97 -5.37 -2.02 -6.18
CA THR A 97 -4.89 -1.79 -4.81
C THR A 97 -4.44 -0.35 -4.61
N GLU A 98 -3.65 0.21 -5.53
CA GLU A 98 -3.14 1.58 -5.45
C GLU A 98 -4.27 2.63 -5.52
N ILE A 99 -5.27 2.42 -6.38
CA ILE A 99 -6.46 3.27 -6.42
C ILE A 99 -7.22 3.19 -5.10
N GLY A 100 -7.41 1.99 -4.56
CA GLY A 100 -8.09 1.78 -3.30
C GLY A 100 -7.36 2.44 -2.12
N TRP A 101 -6.05 2.23 -2.01
CA TRP A 101 -5.23 2.89 -0.99
C TRP A 101 -5.24 4.41 -1.14
N SER A 102 -5.14 4.91 -2.38
CA SER A 102 -5.23 6.35 -2.64
C SER A 102 -6.51 6.97 -2.09
N LEU A 103 -7.67 6.29 -2.24
CA LEU A 103 -8.94 6.75 -1.71
C LEU A 103 -8.97 6.74 -0.17
N ILE A 104 -8.47 5.67 0.45
CA ILE A 104 -8.41 5.56 1.91
C ILE A 104 -7.49 6.64 2.49
N MET A 105 -6.30 6.81 1.90
CA MET A 105 -5.33 7.81 2.32
C MET A 105 -5.87 9.24 2.11
N ALA A 106 -6.58 9.51 1.01
CA ALA A 106 -7.21 10.81 0.78
C ALA A 106 -8.30 11.11 1.82
N TRP A 107 -9.08 10.11 2.21
CA TRP A 107 -10.05 10.25 3.28
C TRP A 107 -9.39 10.57 4.62
N VAL A 108 -8.29 9.90 4.98
CA VAL A 108 -7.50 10.22 6.18
C VAL A 108 -6.88 11.62 6.06
N TYR A 109 -6.30 11.96 4.90
CA TYR A 109 -5.70 13.25 4.62
C TYR A 109 -6.67 14.41 4.87
N ASN A 110 -7.85 14.33 4.30
CA ASN A 110 -8.85 15.39 4.43
C ASN A 110 -9.38 15.53 5.87
N ARG A 111 -9.32 14.47 6.70
CA ARG A 111 -9.78 14.49 8.10
C ARG A 111 -8.70 14.82 9.11
N THR A 112 -7.44 14.78 8.71
CA THR A 112 -6.29 15.09 9.58
C THR A 112 -5.69 16.47 9.30
N GLY A 113 -6.51 17.40 8.80
CA GLY A 113 -6.04 18.74 8.46
C GLY A 113 -5.06 18.78 7.30
N LYS A 114 -5.24 17.87 6.33
CA LYS A 114 -4.36 17.72 5.15
C LYS A 114 -2.93 17.33 5.51
N SER A 115 -2.77 16.49 6.52
CA SER A 115 -1.45 16.04 6.96
C SER A 115 -0.89 14.96 6.03
N ALA A 116 0.05 15.34 5.19
CA ALA A 116 0.83 14.39 4.37
C ALA A 116 1.67 13.44 5.24
N LEU A 117 2.10 13.89 6.43
CA LEU A 117 2.83 13.04 7.37
C LEU A 117 1.96 11.87 7.85
N ILE A 118 0.73 12.14 8.29
CA ILE A 118 -0.16 11.10 8.85
C ILE A 118 -0.73 10.23 7.74
N ALA A 119 -1.41 10.84 6.77
CA ALA A 119 -2.17 10.16 5.74
C ALA A 119 -1.29 9.58 4.61
N GLY A 120 -0.14 10.21 4.35
CA GLY A 120 0.83 9.72 3.41
C GLY A 120 1.86 8.85 4.12
N TYR A 121 2.90 9.47 4.63
CA TYR A 121 4.12 8.77 5.05
C TYR A 121 3.90 7.69 6.12
N LEU A 122 3.25 8.01 7.24
CA LEU A 122 3.02 7.01 8.31
C LEU A 122 2.10 5.88 7.85
N PHE A 123 1.03 6.24 7.13
CA PHE A 123 0.08 5.27 6.64
C PHE A 123 0.70 4.36 5.57
N HIS A 124 1.41 4.94 4.59
CA HIS A 124 2.10 4.19 3.54
C HIS A 124 3.19 3.28 4.13
N THR A 125 4.00 3.78 5.05
CA THR A 125 4.99 2.97 5.77
C THR A 125 4.32 1.81 6.50
N ALA A 126 3.21 2.07 7.19
CA ALA A 126 2.49 1.04 7.93
C ALA A 126 2.03 -0.08 7.01
N PHE A 127 1.40 0.22 5.87
CA PHE A 127 0.92 -0.83 5.00
C PHE A 127 2.04 -1.57 4.24
N ASN A 128 3.20 -0.95 4.02
CA ASN A 128 4.38 -1.64 3.49
C ASN A 128 4.97 -2.63 4.52
N VAL A 129 4.99 -2.26 5.79
CA VAL A 129 5.61 -3.06 6.86
C VAL A 129 4.69 -4.17 7.37
N TRP A 130 3.39 -3.90 7.58
CA TRP A 130 2.47 -4.87 8.17
C TRP A 130 2.35 -6.19 7.42
N PRO A 131 2.29 -6.24 6.08
CA PRO A 131 2.30 -7.52 5.37
C PRO A 131 3.56 -8.33 5.62
N LEU A 132 4.73 -7.67 5.70
CA LEU A 132 5.99 -8.32 6.02
C LEU A 132 5.98 -8.91 7.44
N VAL A 133 5.44 -8.18 8.39
CA VAL A 133 5.42 -8.57 9.81
C VAL A 133 4.37 -9.62 10.11
N LEU A 134 3.18 -9.50 9.51
CA LEU A 134 2.02 -10.30 9.88
C LEU A 134 1.76 -11.47 8.93
N LEU A 135 1.99 -11.29 7.64
CA LEU A 135 1.52 -12.24 6.62
C LEU A 135 2.65 -13.10 6.04
N THR A 136 3.89 -12.69 6.18
CA THR A 136 5.00 -13.51 5.72
C THR A 136 5.46 -14.45 6.81
N ASN A 137 5.66 -15.70 6.45
CA ASN A 137 6.43 -16.64 7.27
C ASN A 137 7.94 -16.37 7.14
N ALA A 138 8.32 -15.14 6.83
CA ALA A 138 9.70 -14.74 6.66
C ALA A 138 10.44 -14.86 7.99
N VAL A 139 11.49 -15.64 8.01
CA VAL A 139 12.44 -15.71 9.11
C VAL A 139 13.61 -14.80 8.74
N PRO A 140 14.06 -13.90 9.64
CA PRO A 140 15.22 -13.07 9.35
C PRO A 140 16.43 -13.92 8.92
N GLY A 141 17.01 -13.59 7.76
CA GLY A 141 18.14 -14.32 7.17
C GLY A 141 17.77 -15.46 6.23
N GLU A 142 16.50 -15.80 6.09
CA GLU A 142 16.01 -16.77 5.11
C GLU A 142 15.44 -16.08 3.87
N ALA A 143 15.35 -16.84 2.77
CA ALA A 143 14.69 -16.36 1.55
C ALA A 143 13.22 -16.05 1.84
N LEU A 144 12.70 -14.94 1.28
CA LEU A 144 11.30 -14.62 1.39
C LEU A 144 10.43 -15.76 0.83
N PRO A 145 9.35 -16.13 1.52
CA PRO A 145 8.44 -17.14 1.02
C PRO A 145 7.87 -16.74 -0.34
N ALA A 146 7.56 -17.75 -1.15
CA ALA A 146 6.96 -17.53 -2.46
C ALA A 146 5.70 -16.65 -2.34
N PHE A 147 5.58 -15.69 -3.23
CA PHE A 147 4.43 -14.80 -3.29
C PHE A 147 3.14 -15.58 -3.64
N ASP A 148 2.11 -15.43 -2.81
CA ASP A 148 0.79 -16.03 -3.09
C ASP A 148 -0.14 -14.99 -3.76
N MET A 149 -0.31 -15.15 -5.06
CA MET A 149 -1.18 -14.31 -5.88
C MET A 149 -2.62 -14.25 -5.35
N ARG A 150 -3.13 -15.34 -4.75
CA ARG A 150 -4.50 -15.39 -4.22
C ARG A 150 -4.69 -14.46 -3.04
N LEU A 151 -3.71 -14.43 -2.13
CA LEU A 151 -3.73 -13.51 -0.99
C LEU A 151 -3.71 -12.06 -1.46
N PHE A 152 -2.93 -11.76 -2.50
CA PHE A 152 -2.89 -10.41 -3.04
C PHE A 152 -4.18 -10.01 -3.74
N ILE A 153 -4.81 -10.91 -4.50
CA ILE A 153 -6.14 -10.66 -5.11
C ILE A 153 -7.17 -10.36 -4.01
N VAL A 154 -7.17 -11.14 -2.93
CA VAL A 154 -8.07 -10.90 -1.79
C VAL A 154 -7.79 -9.54 -1.17
N ASN A 155 -6.52 -9.17 -0.95
CA ASN A 155 -6.13 -7.85 -0.46
C ASN A 155 -6.65 -6.74 -1.39
N ALA A 156 -6.43 -6.87 -2.70
CA ALA A 156 -6.89 -5.89 -3.68
C ALA A 156 -8.41 -5.69 -3.63
N VAL A 157 -9.17 -6.79 -3.53
CA VAL A 157 -10.63 -6.75 -3.42
C VAL A 157 -11.07 -6.11 -2.10
N VAL A 158 -10.46 -6.48 -0.97
CA VAL A 158 -10.79 -5.92 0.35
C VAL A 158 -10.51 -4.42 0.38
N VAL A 159 -9.36 -3.99 -0.12
CA VAL A 159 -8.99 -2.57 -0.20
C VAL A 159 -9.95 -1.81 -1.11
N ALA A 160 -10.29 -2.37 -2.28
CA ALA A 160 -11.24 -1.74 -3.20
C ALA A 160 -12.64 -1.61 -2.58
N LEU A 161 -13.12 -2.64 -1.86
CA LEU A 161 -14.40 -2.60 -1.15
C LEU A 161 -14.39 -1.56 -0.02
N ALA A 162 -13.33 -1.51 0.78
CA ALA A 162 -13.18 -0.49 1.84
C ALA A 162 -13.20 0.93 1.24
N ALA A 163 -12.46 1.15 0.16
CA ALA A 163 -12.45 2.42 -0.55
C ALA A 163 -13.82 2.78 -1.13
N ALA A 164 -14.53 1.81 -1.71
CA ALA A 164 -15.89 2.02 -2.22
C ALA A 164 -16.88 2.38 -1.10
N ILE A 165 -16.81 1.70 0.05
CA ILE A 165 -17.63 2.03 1.23
C ILE A 165 -17.37 3.47 1.68
N ILE A 166 -16.11 3.88 1.77
CA ILE A 166 -15.74 5.25 2.14
C ILE A 166 -16.30 6.24 1.11
N ALA A 167 -16.11 5.98 -0.18
CA ALA A 167 -16.60 6.86 -1.24
C ALA A 167 -18.14 7.03 -1.20
N VAL A 168 -18.87 5.93 -0.98
CA VAL A 168 -20.34 5.96 -0.85
C VAL A 168 -20.77 6.68 0.44
N ALA A 169 -20.18 6.32 1.58
CA ALA A 169 -20.51 6.92 2.89
C ALA A 169 -20.24 8.42 2.93
N THR A 170 -19.20 8.88 2.25
CA THR A 170 -18.86 10.31 2.16
C THR A 170 -19.55 11.03 0.99
N LYS A 171 -20.34 10.30 0.17
CA LYS A 171 -20.92 10.83 -1.09
C LYS A 171 -19.84 11.44 -1.99
N GLY A 172 -18.65 10.82 -2.03
CA GLY A 172 -17.49 11.28 -2.79
C GLY A 172 -16.79 12.55 -2.24
N ARG A 173 -17.14 13.00 -1.05
CA ARG A 173 -16.54 14.20 -0.41
C ARG A 173 -15.34 13.87 0.49
N LEU A 174 -14.73 12.73 0.34
CA LEU A 174 -13.62 12.11 1.09
C LEU A 174 -13.11 12.91 2.31
#